data_94addec945577fbe018fe0e6fa812054
#
_entry.id   94addec945577fbe018fe0e6fa812054
#
_cell.length_a   1.000
_cell.length_b   1.000
_cell.length_c   1.000
_cell.angle_alpha   90.00
_cell.angle_beta   90.00
_cell.angle_gamma   90.00
#
_symmetry.space_group_name_H-M   'P 1'
#
loop_
_entity.id
_entity.type
_entity.pdbx_description
1 polymer ?
#
loop_
_entity_poly.entity_id
_entity_poly.type
_entity_poly.pdbx_seq_one_letter_code
_entity_poly.pdbx_strand_id
1 'polypeptide(L)'
;QQAVNNLVAMRETEGGNIYGDFIKRAALIEEKLLQIEARSPQVVEEYQERLSERINDLLEKYNQTVEPERLLQEVAIFADRTSITEEIVRLKSHIKQFREIINLNQPVGRKLDFLVQEFNREANTIASKANDYTIAQLVVDIKAEIEKIREQIQNIE
;
A
#
# COMPACT_ATOMS: atom_id res chain seq x y z
N GLN A 1 -21.08 14.48 40.59
CA GLN A 1 -20.24 13.27 40.41
C GLN A 1 -20.77 12.34 39.32
N GLN A 2 -22.09 12.14 39.19
CA GLN A 2 -22.67 11.31 38.14
C GLN A 2 -22.41 11.85 36.75
N ALA A 3 -22.49 13.16 36.54
CA ALA A 3 -22.23 13.80 35.25
C ALA A 3 -20.77 13.62 34.82
N VAL A 4 -19.82 13.72 35.76
CA VAL A 4 -18.39 13.53 35.49
C VAL A 4 -18.09 12.06 35.18
N ASN A 5 -18.68 11.13 35.94
CA ASN A 5 -18.52 9.69 35.69
C ASN A 5 -19.09 9.27 34.33
N ASN A 6 -20.24 9.82 33.96
CA ASN A 6 -20.83 9.56 32.64
C ASN A 6 -19.97 10.10 31.50
N LEU A 7 -19.37 11.27 31.67
CA LEU A 7 -18.48 11.88 30.68
C LEU A 7 -17.21 11.02 30.50
N VAL A 8 -16.61 10.54 31.59
CA VAL A 8 -15.44 9.65 31.54
C VAL A 8 -15.80 8.33 30.86
N ALA A 9 -16.93 7.72 31.21
CA ALA A 9 -17.39 6.49 30.58
C ALA A 9 -17.63 6.67 29.07
N MET A 10 -18.21 7.80 28.65
CA MET A 10 -18.41 8.12 27.24
C MET A 10 -17.07 8.25 26.48
N ARG A 11 -16.09 8.93 27.08
CA ARG A 11 -14.76 9.07 26.48
C ARG A 11 -14.04 7.72 26.33
N GLU A 12 -14.15 6.87 27.33
CA GLU A 12 -13.57 5.53 27.27
C GLU A 12 -14.24 4.68 26.18
N THR A 13 -15.57 4.77 26.04
CA THR A 13 -16.32 4.07 25.01
C THR A 13 -15.96 4.56 23.61
N GLU A 14 -15.86 5.89 23.41
CA GLU A 14 -15.43 6.48 22.13
C GLU A 14 -14.01 6.08 21.80
N GLY A 15 -13.08 6.11 22.77
CA GLY A 15 -11.69 5.66 22.58
C GLY A 15 -11.62 4.21 22.16
N GLY A 16 -12.40 3.32 22.79
CA GLY A 16 -12.48 1.91 22.42
C GLY A 16 -13.02 1.70 21.02
N ASN A 17 -14.02 2.47 20.60
CA ASN A 17 -14.58 2.41 19.27
C ASN A 17 -13.57 2.89 18.20
N ILE A 18 -12.81 3.95 18.50
CA ILE A 18 -11.77 4.48 17.62
C ILE A 18 -10.65 3.45 17.43
N TYR A 19 -10.18 2.83 18.49
CA TYR A 19 -9.15 1.78 18.43
C TYR A 19 -9.63 0.56 17.64
N GLY A 20 -10.87 0.13 17.84
CA GLY A 20 -11.48 -0.93 17.05
C GLY A 20 -11.55 -0.59 15.57
N ASP A 21 -11.88 0.65 15.24
CA ASP A 21 -11.90 1.15 13.88
C ASP A 21 -10.48 1.14 13.28
N PHE A 22 -9.47 1.59 14.02
CA PHE A 22 -8.07 1.57 13.56
C PHE A 22 -7.60 0.15 13.23
N ILE A 23 -7.91 -0.82 14.08
CA ILE A 23 -7.56 -2.22 13.86
C ILE A 23 -8.20 -2.74 12.57
N LYS A 24 -9.46 -2.46 12.38
CA LYS A 24 -10.22 -2.84 11.18
C LYS A 24 -9.62 -2.22 9.92
N ARG A 25 -9.31 -0.93 9.96
CA ARG A 25 -8.76 -0.23 8.79
C ARG A 25 -7.34 -0.68 8.47
N ALA A 26 -6.52 -0.91 9.48
CA ALA A 26 -5.18 -1.48 9.29
C ALA A 26 -5.25 -2.86 8.61
N ALA A 27 -6.21 -3.69 9.00
CA ALA A 27 -6.43 -4.99 8.38
C ALA A 27 -6.85 -4.86 6.91
N LEU A 28 -7.71 -3.88 6.58
CA LEU A 28 -8.11 -3.62 5.19
C LEU A 28 -6.94 -3.15 4.34
N ILE A 29 -6.10 -2.27 4.87
CA ILE A 29 -4.87 -1.82 4.19
C ILE A 29 -3.95 -3.01 3.92
N GLU A 30 -3.73 -3.85 4.92
CA GLU A 30 -2.89 -5.05 4.79
C GLU A 30 -3.43 -6.02 3.74
N GLU A 31 -4.74 -6.25 3.72
CA GLU A 31 -5.39 -7.10 2.71
C GLU A 31 -5.12 -6.58 1.29
N LYS A 32 -5.30 -5.28 1.06
CA LYS A 32 -5.03 -4.68 -0.24
C LYS A 32 -3.55 -4.74 -0.60
N LEU A 33 -2.69 -4.56 0.39
CA LEU A 33 -1.23 -4.65 0.20
C LEU A 33 -0.81 -6.06 -0.22
N LEU A 34 -1.42 -7.10 0.35
CA LEU A 34 -1.16 -8.48 -0.05
C LEU A 34 -1.63 -8.75 -1.48
N GLN A 35 -2.72 -8.15 -1.91
CA GLN A 35 -3.18 -8.22 -3.30
C GLN A 35 -2.19 -7.54 -4.25
N ILE A 36 -1.64 -6.39 -3.85
CA ILE A 36 -0.59 -5.70 -4.61
C ILE A 36 0.65 -6.58 -4.74
N GLU A 37 1.08 -7.18 -3.65
CA GLU A 37 2.23 -8.07 -3.62
C GLU A 37 2.05 -9.27 -4.57
N ALA A 38 0.86 -9.85 -4.60
CA ALA A 38 0.53 -10.96 -5.49
C ALA A 38 0.47 -10.53 -6.97
N ARG A 39 0.00 -9.30 -7.22
CA ARG A 39 -0.13 -8.76 -8.59
C ARG A 39 1.21 -8.38 -9.19
N SER A 40 2.16 -7.91 -8.40
CA SER A 40 3.43 -7.33 -8.86
C SER A 40 4.21 -8.24 -9.82
N PRO A 41 4.43 -9.55 -9.54
CA PRO A 41 5.11 -10.43 -10.49
C PRO A 41 4.37 -10.61 -11.81
N GLN A 42 3.05 -10.59 -11.78
CA GLN A 42 2.21 -10.73 -12.97
C GLN A 42 2.38 -9.56 -13.94
N VAL A 43 2.63 -8.37 -13.43
CA VAL A 43 2.88 -7.17 -14.25
C VAL A 43 4.11 -7.37 -15.13
N VAL A 44 5.18 -7.93 -14.56
CA VAL A 44 6.42 -8.22 -15.29
C VAL A 44 6.19 -9.30 -16.35
N GLU A 45 5.48 -10.38 -16.00
CA GLU A 45 5.16 -11.45 -16.94
C GLU A 45 4.32 -10.94 -18.12
N GLU A 46 3.30 -10.15 -17.84
CA GLU A 46 2.44 -9.55 -18.87
C GLU A 46 3.23 -8.61 -19.78
N TYR A 47 4.13 -7.84 -19.22
CA TYR A 47 5.03 -6.98 -19.99
C TYR A 47 5.91 -7.79 -20.93
N GLN A 48 6.50 -8.87 -20.43
CA GLN A 48 7.33 -9.76 -21.24
C GLN A 48 6.54 -10.36 -22.41
N GLU A 49 5.33 -10.83 -22.16
CA GLU A 49 4.46 -11.39 -23.21
C GLU A 49 4.12 -10.37 -24.27
N ARG A 50 3.69 -9.16 -23.86
CA ARG A 50 3.35 -8.09 -24.81
C ARG A 50 4.55 -7.65 -25.63
N LEU A 51 5.70 -7.52 -24.98
CA LEU A 51 6.93 -7.11 -25.66
C LEU A 51 7.37 -8.18 -26.67
N SER A 52 7.30 -9.46 -26.30
CA SER A 52 7.63 -10.57 -27.17
C SER A 52 6.75 -10.61 -28.40
N GLU A 53 5.43 -10.47 -28.24
CA GLU A 53 4.47 -10.45 -29.33
C GLU A 53 4.73 -9.27 -30.27
N ARG A 54 4.93 -8.09 -29.73
CA ARG A 54 5.17 -6.88 -30.50
C ARG A 54 6.48 -6.98 -31.28
N ILE A 55 7.52 -7.51 -30.67
CA ILE A 55 8.81 -7.71 -31.32
C ILE A 55 8.68 -8.76 -32.43
N ASN A 56 8.01 -9.88 -32.16
CA ASN A 56 7.79 -10.91 -33.18
C ASN A 56 7.03 -10.37 -34.41
N ASP A 57 5.98 -9.59 -34.18
CA ASP A 57 5.23 -8.94 -35.29
C ASP A 57 6.13 -8.03 -36.13
N LEU A 58 6.97 -7.21 -35.49
CA LEU A 58 7.88 -6.29 -36.17
C LEU A 58 8.98 -7.06 -36.93
N LEU A 59 9.53 -8.12 -36.34
CA LEU A 59 10.56 -8.94 -36.96
C LEU A 59 10.04 -9.71 -38.17
N GLU A 60 8.84 -10.24 -38.05
CA GLU A 60 8.16 -10.92 -39.17
C GLU A 60 7.98 -9.97 -40.36
N LYS A 61 7.54 -8.74 -40.07
CA LYS A 61 7.34 -7.71 -41.05
C LYS A 61 8.64 -7.30 -41.79
N TYR A 62 9.75 -7.25 -41.10
CA TYR A 62 11.04 -6.81 -41.61
C TYR A 62 12.04 -7.97 -41.87
N ASN A 63 11.59 -9.21 -41.70
CA ASN A 63 12.38 -10.42 -41.89
C ASN A 63 13.71 -10.43 -41.14
N GLN A 64 13.64 -10.05 -39.82
CA GLN A 64 14.78 -9.97 -38.92
C GLN A 64 14.58 -10.84 -37.70
N THR A 65 15.65 -11.10 -36.96
CA THR A 65 15.62 -11.84 -35.70
C THR A 65 16.23 -11.01 -34.58
N VAL A 66 15.73 -11.19 -33.33
CA VAL A 66 16.28 -10.54 -32.13
C VAL A 66 16.94 -11.60 -31.26
N GLU A 67 18.08 -11.26 -30.69
CA GLU A 67 18.77 -12.11 -29.72
C GLU A 67 17.93 -12.23 -28.46
N PRO A 68 17.69 -13.47 -27.93
CA PRO A 68 16.90 -13.67 -26.71
C PRO A 68 17.47 -12.93 -25.50
N GLU A 69 18.79 -12.77 -25.41
CA GLU A 69 19.46 -12.06 -24.31
C GLU A 69 19.02 -10.59 -24.26
N ARG A 70 18.83 -9.96 -25.39
CA ARG A 70 18.44 -8.56 -25.47
C ARG A 70 17.02 -8.34 -24.96
N LEU A 71 16.12 -9.28 -25.27
CA LEU A 71 14.76 -9.27 -24.73
C LEU A 71 14.78 -9.43 -23.21
N LEU A 72 15.58 -10.37 -22.70
CA LEU A 72 15.71 -10.59 -21.26
C LEU A 72 16.30 -9.38 -20.54
N GLN A 73 17.25 -8.68 -21.15
CA GLN A 73 17.80 -7.44 -20.58
C GLN A 73 16.73 -6.35 -20.45
N GLU A 74 15.91 -6.16 -21.47
CA GLU A 74 14.81 -5.17 -21.42
C GLU A 74 13.77 -5.53 -20.36
N VAL A 75 13.44 -6.82 -20.23
CA VAL A 75 12.52 -7.29 -19.19
C VAL A 75 13.11 -7.06 -17.79
N ALA A 76 14.41 -7.32 -17.62
CA ALA A 76 15.11 -7.08 -16.34
C ALA A 76 15.11 -5.59 -15.97
N ILE A 77 15.36 -4.71 -16.94
CA ILE A 77 15.31 -3.25 -16.73
C ILE A 77 13.90 -2.82 -16.30
N PHE A 78 12.87 -3.34 -16.97
CA PHE A 78 11.48 -3.04 -16.61
C PHE A 78 11.17 -3.56 -15.19
N ALA A 79 11.59 -4.80 -14.87
CA ALA A 79 11.37 -5.38 -13.55
C ALA A 79 12.02 -4.54 -12.44
N ASP A 80 13.24 -4.05 -12.65
CA ASP A 80 13.93 -3.18 -11.69
C ASP A 80 13.23 -1.83 -11.54
N ARG A 81 12.80 -1.25 -12.65
CA ARG A 81 12.12 0.06 -12.65
C ARG A 81 10.77 0.01 -11.94
N THR A 82 10.05 -1.09 -12.08
CA THR A 82 8.71 -1.27 -11.50
C THR A 82 8.73 -2.01 -10.18
N SER A 83 9.90 -2.32 -9.64
CA SER A 83 10.02 -3.02 -8.37
C SER A 83 9.51 -2.17 -7.21
N ILE A 84 8.56 -2.72 -6.47
CA ILE A 84 7.94 -2.09 -5.30
C ILE A 84 8.19 -2.89 -4.02
N THR A 85 9.16 -3.80 -4.06
CA THR A 85 9.49 -4.69 -2.94
C THR A 85 9.81 -3.91 -1.67
N GLU A 86 10.65 -2.87 -1.78
CA GLU A 86 11.04 -2.05 -0.63
C GLU A 86 9.85 -1.32 -0.01
N GLU A 87 9.00 -0.75 -0.85
CA GLU A 87 7.81 -0.01 -0.42
C GLU A 87 6.82 -0.93 0.28
N ILE A 88 6.63 -2.15 -0.24
CA ILE A 88 5.77 -3.16 0.40
C ILE A 88 6.30 -3.55 1.77
N VAL A 89 7.60 -3.81 1.88
CA VAL A 89 8.26 -4.17 3.15
C VAL A 89 8.12 -3.03 4.15
N ARG A 90 8.37 -1.80 3.72
CA ARG A 90 8.24 -0.62 4.61
C ARG A 90 6.80 -0.41 5.06
N LEU A 91 5.84 -0.53 4.17
CA LEU A 91 4.43 -0.36 4.54
C LEU A 91 3.97 -1.45 5.51
N LYS A 92 4.37 -2.70 5.31
CA LYS A 92 4.11 -3.79 6.27
C LYS A 92 4.70 -3.48 7.66
N SER A 93 5.94 -2.96 7.69
CA SER A 93 6.61 -2.56 8.92
C SER A 93 5.86 -1.42 9.64
N HIS A 94 5.42 -0.42 8.89
CA HIS A 94 4.66 0.70 9.45
C HIS A 94 3.29 0.26 9.98
N ILE A 95 2.63 -0.66 9.32
CA ILE A 95 1.36 -1.24 9.80
C ILE A 95 1.58 -1.98 11.13
N LYS A 96 2.67 -2.74 11.22
CA LYS A 96 3.02 -3.44 12.47
C LYS A 96 3.25 -2.46 13.60
N GLN A 97 4.03 -1.39 13.37
CA GLN A 97 4.27 -0.33 14.34
C GLN A 97 2.98 0.36 14.76
N PHE A 98 2.10 0.63 13.80
CA PHE A 98 0.78 1.22 14.06
C PHE A 98 -0.04 0.35 15.02
N ARG A 99 -0.09 -0.96 14.76
CA ARG A 99 -0.80 -1.91 15.64
C ARG A 99 -0.20 -1.96 17.05
N GLU A 100 1.11 -1.91 17.17
CA GLU A 100 1.80 -1.89 18.47
C GLU A 100 1.45 -0.62 19.26
N ILE A 101 1.44 0.52 18.59
CA ILE A 101 1.17 1.82 19.23
C ILE A 101 -0.29 1.91 19.69
N ILE A 102 -1.25 1.46 18.92
CA ILE A 102 -2.66 1.52 19.30
C ILE A 102 -3.00 0.59 20.47
N ASN A 103 -2.14 -0.41 20.74
CA ASN A 103 -2.29 -1.28 21.91
C ASN A 103 -1.71 -0.66 23.19
N LEU A 104 -0.97 0.44 23.09
CA LEU A 104 -0.47 1.16 24.25
C LEU A 104 -1.58 2.06 24.80
N ASN A 105 -1.81 2.00 26.14
CA ASN A 105 -2.83 2.84 26.80
C ASN A 105 -2.33 4.27 27.06
N GLN A 106 -1.73 4.91 26.03
CA GLN A 106 -1.17 6.25 26.15
C GLN A 106 -1.61 7.12 24.98
N PRO A 107 -1.74 8.45 25.18
CA PRO A 107 -2.02 9.36 24.06
C PRO A 107 -0.80 9.42 23.13
N VAL A 108 -0.97 8.90 21.92
CA VAL A 108 0.11 8.73 20.93
C VAL A 108 -0.25 9.36 19.57
N GLY A 109 -1.11 10.36 19.59
CA GLY A 109 -1.60 11.02 18.37
C GLY A 109 -0.51 11.43 17.40
N ARG A 110 0.60 12.00 17.88
CA ARG A 110 1.73 12.40 17.04
C ARG A 110 2.42 11.23 16.36
N LYS A 111 2.60 10.12 17.10
CA LYS A 111 3.21 8.91 16.56
C LYS A 111 2.32 8.27 15.48
N LEU A 112 1.02 8.22 15.73
CA LEU A 112 0.05 7.72 14.78
C LEU A 112 -0.01 8.59 13.53
N ASP A 113 0.00 9.91 13.69
CA ASP A 113 0.00 10.86 12.57
C ASP A 113 1.25 10.69 11.70
N PHE A 114 2.41 10.53 12.32
CA PHE A 114 3.67 10.26 11.61
C PHE A 114 3.57 8.96 10.79
N LEU A 115 3.06 7.88 11.40
CA LEU A 115 2.93 6.59 10.71
C LEU A 115 1.94 6.67 9.54
N VAL A 116 0.85 7.40 9.71
CA VAL A 116 -0.14 7.59 8.65
C VAL A 116 0.45 8.37 7.47
N GLN A 117 1.30 9.36 7.74
CA GLN A 117 2.06 10.07 6.70
C GLN A 117 2.99 9.10 5.96
N GLU A 118 3.66 8.20 6.67
CA GLU A 118 4.52 7.18 6.08
C GLU A 118 3.71 6.16 5.26
N PHE A 119 2.52 5.75 5.73
CA PHE A 119 1.61 4.91 4.94
C PHE A 119 1.31 5.56 3.59
N ASN A 120 0.96 6.83 3.63
CA ASN A 120 0.60 7.60 2.44
C ASN A 120 1.79 7.74 1.48
N ARG A 121 2.96 7.98 2.04
CA ARG A 121 4.21 8.09 1.26
C ARG A 121 4.51 6.80 0.51
N GLU A 122 4.47 5.65 1.20
CA GLU A 122 4.75 4.36 0.58
C GLU A 122 3.67 3.99 -0.44
N ALA A 123 2.40 4.25 -0.14
CA ALA A 123 1.29 4.01 -1.06
C ALA A 123 1.44 4.82 -2.36
N ASN A 124 1.81 6.10 -2.26
CA ASN A 124 2.05 6.95 -3.42
C ASN A 124 3.21 6.45 -4.27
N THR A 125 4.30 6.01 -3.64
CA THR A 125 5.46 5.47 -4.34
C THR A 125 5.12 4.17 -5.06
N ILE A 126 4.35 3.29 -4.41
CA ILE A 126 3.87 2.04 -5.03
C ILE A 126 3.07 2.37 -6.30
N ALA A 127 2.13 3.30 -6.22
CA ALA A 127 1.30 3.68 -7.36
C ALA A 127 2.12 4.21 -8.53
N SER A 128 3.13 5.05 -8.24
CA SER A 128 3.95 5.66 -9.29
C SER A 128 4.95 4.70 -9.92
N LYS A 129 5.52 3.79 -9.13
CA LYS A 129 6.52 2.83 -9.62
C LYS A 129 5.93 1.64 -10.36
N ALA A 130 4.81 1.12 -9.87
CA ALA A 130 4.25 -0.15 -10.35
C ALA A 130 3.77 -0.07 -11.80
N ASN A 131 3.36 1.09 -12.26
CA ASN A 131 2.89 1.33 -13.64
C ASN A 131 1.85 0.28 -14.08
N ASP A 132 0.86 0.02 -13.23
CA ASP A 132 -0.17 -0.99 -13.45
C ASP A 132 -1.53 -0.48 -12.95
N TYR A 133 -2.56 -0.66 -13.76
CA TYR A 133 -3.91 -0.19 -13.44
C TYR A 133 -4.49 -0.90 -12.20
N THR A 134 -4.33 -2.21 -12.11
CA THR A 134 -4.85 -2.99 -10.98
C THR A 134 -4.21 -2.54 -9.67
N ILE A 135 -2.89 -2.35 -9.66
CA ILE A 135 -2.17 -1.86 -8.48
C ILE A 135 -2.61 -0.43 -8.14
N ALA A 136 -2.78 0.43 -9.15
CA ALA A 136 -3.25 1.80 -8.93
C ALA A 136 -4.62 1.82 -8.25
N GLN A 137 -5.55 0.95 -8.65
CA GLN A 137 -6.86 0.84 -8.02
C GLN A 137 -6.76 0.36 -6.58
N LEU A 138 -5.90 -0.61 -6.30
CA LEU A 138 -5.67 -1.08 -4.94
C LEU A 138 -5.07 0.01 -4.06
N VAL A 139 -4.18 0.84 -4.60
CA VAL A 139 -3.61 1.99 -3.88
C VAL A 139 -4.70 3.03 -3.58
N VAL A 140 -5.62 3.28 -4.50
CA VAL A 140 -6.77 4.18 -4.24
C VAL A 140 -7.57 3.69 -3.03
N ASP A 141 -7.83 2.37 -2.96
CA ASP A 141 -8.55 1.78 -1.82
C ASP A 141 -7.75 1.94 -0.52
N ILE A 142 -6.44 1.71 -0.56
CA ILE A 142 -5.55 1.91 0.59
C ILE A 142 -5.58 3.37 1.06
N LYS A 143 -5.49 4.31 0.13
CA LYS A 143 -5.48 5.74 0.46
C LYS A 143 -6.81 6.20 1.06
N ALA A 144 -7.93 5.61 0.63
CA ALA A 144 -9.23 5.88 1.23
C ALA A 144 -9.27 5.46 2.70
N GLU A 145 -8.71 4.30 3.03
CA GLU A 145 -8.62 3.84 4.42
C GLU A 145 -7.66 4.69 5.24
N ILE A 146 -6.53 5.11 4.66
CA ILE A 146 -5.57 6.01 5.30
C ILE A 146 -6.23 7.33 5.67
N GLU A 147 -7.03 7.90 4.78
CA GLU A 147 -7.72 9.17 5.04
C GLU A 147 -8.72 9.05 6.19
N LYS A 148 -9.45 7.94 6.26
CA LYS A 148 -10.37 7.68 7.36
C LYS A 148 -9.64 7.53 8.71
N ILE A 149 -8.48 6.89 8.72
CA ILE A 149 -7.62 6.81 9.92
C ILE A 149 -7.16 8.21 10.32
N ARG A 150 -6.71 9.01 9.38
CA ARG A 150 -6.25 10.37 9.62
C ARG A 150 -7.33 11.24 10.26
N GLU A 151 -8.55 11.17 9.75
CA GLU A 151 -9.70 11.89 10.31
C GLU A 151 -9.94 11.49 11.78
N GLN A 152 -9.86 10.21 12.08
CA GLN A 152 -10.03 9.71 13.44
C GLN A 152 -8.90 10.15 14.38
N ILE A 153 -7.66 10.20 13.88
CA ILE A 153 -6.51 10.70 14.66
C ILE A 153 -6.74 12.16 15.06
N GLN A 154 -7.25 12.98 14.15
CA GLN A 154 -7.58 14.39 14.44
C GLN A 154 -8.65 14.51 15.52
N ASN A 155 -9.57 13.56 15.61
CA ASN A 155 -10.63 13.56 16.62
C ASN A 155 -10.13 13.19 18.02
N ILE A 156 -9.00 12.49 18.15
CA ILE A 156 -8.41 12.13 19.47
C ILE A 156 -7.37 13.14 19.95
N GLU A 157 -6.95 14.05 19.11
CA GLU A 157 -6.13 15.19 19.48
C GLU A 157 -7.05 16.33 19.99
#